data_4d6ed2363704b9c6e4e1bd484ba9dfc9
#
_entry.id   4d6ed2363704b9c6e4e1bd484ba9dfc9
#
_cell.length_a   1.000
_cell.length_b   1.000
_cell.length_c   1.000
_cell.angle_alpha   90.00
_cell.angle_beta   90.00
_cell.angle_gamma   90.00
#
_symmetry.space_group_name_H-M   'P 1'
#
loop_
_entity.id
_entity.type
_entity.pdbx_description
1 polymer ?
#
loop_
_entity_poly.entity_id
_entity_poly.type
_entity_poly.pdbx_seq_one_letter_code
_entity_poly.pdbx_strand_id
1 'polypeptide(L)'
;MRRIPEMVLRGRGIVFRLETYVVRVVRGRTTWTVPLAAIDRVEYAGGRVLLEVSGDATQDGAFTLITRNATAADAFVQQLRTALTRLPVPGQGPTHVVRETAGRRLPRLPRLSAGAKIALGIVPYLAFSVVAVNTGAEAGIGDLVGFIMAYGPAGWLMLYFGWTEVVRDALILRRRGITVSGRIRDYEWRRAGEDSGEWHPVYEFRTLEGQCLVVTQTAGHAHKGTRGPVDVTYDPLSPTRVRGLRDKRLTVRGIVLTFFGVLSVLLMIIPLWLFISALLAA
;
A
#
# COMPACT_ATOMS: atom_id res chain seq x y z
N MET A 1 11.02 26.69 -17.63
CA MET A 1 10.53 25.35 -18.01
C MET A 1 9.92 24.67 -16.79
N ARG A 2 8.64 24.31 -16.81
CA ARG A 2 8.04 23.50 -15.73
C ARG A 2 8.57 22.08 -15.84
N ARG A 3 9.29 21.60 -14.83
CA ARG A 3 9.73 20.19 -14.76
C ARG A 3 8.51 19.28 -14.78
N ILE A 4 8.56 18.23 -15.61
CA ILE A 4 7.55 17.17 -15.60
C ILE A 4 7.63 16.48 -14.23
N PRO A 5 6.52 16.35 -13.48
CA PRO A 5 6.55 15.65 -12.21
C PRO A 5 6.91 14.18 -12.43
N GLU A 6 7.85 13.68 -11.65
CA GLU A 6 8.20 12.26 -11.68
C GLU A 6 7.02 11.44 -11.17
N MET A 7 6.56 10.50 -11.97
CA MET A 7 5.41 9.67 -11.65
C MET A 7 5.76 8.19 -11.70
N VAL A 8 5.19 7.42 -10.78
CA VAL A 8 5.41 5.98 -10.67
C VAL A 8 4.09 5.23 -10.82
N LEU A 9 4.00 4.39 -11.84
CA LEU A 9 2.87 3.47 -12.04
C LEU A 9 3.30 2.05 -11.70
N ARG A 10 2.54 1.40 -10.82
CA ARG A 10 2.81 0.02 -10.39
C ARG A 10 1.73 -0.93 -10.86
N GLY A 11 2.17 -2.05 -11.41
CA GLY A 11 1.32 -3.14 -11.81
C GLY A 11 1.79 -4.49 -11.26
N ARG A 12 1.23 -5.55 -11.79
CA ARG A 12 1.53 -6.91 -11.36
C ARG A 12 2.93 -7.33 -11.80
N GLY A 13 3.92 -7.16 -10.89
CA GLY A 13 5.30 -7.57 -11.12
C GLY A 13 6.16 -6.60 -11.95
N ILE A 14 5.60 -5.48 -12.41
CA ILE A 14 6.29 -4.47 -13.20
C ILE A 14 6.01 -3.07 -12.67
N VAL A 15 6.98 -2.18 -12.79
CA VAL A 15 6.87 -0.78 -12.36
C VAL A 15 7.35 0.11 -13.50
N PHE A 16 6.56 1.09 -13.87
CA PHE A 16 6.94 2.18 -14.77
C PHE A 16 7.21 3.43 -13.95
N ARG A 17 8.35 4.06 -14.16
CA ARG A 17 8.71 5.34 -13.53
C ARG A 17 9.02 6.34 -14.64
N LEU A 18 8.19 7.36 -14.75
CA LEU A 18 8.42 8.50 -15.64
C LEU A 18 9.39 9.47 -14.94
N GLU A 19 10.52 9.70 -15.55
CA GLU A 19 11.51 10.70 -15.17
C GLU A 19 11.60 11.77 -16.28
N THR A 20 12.40 12.80 -16.11
CA THR A 20 12.42 13.98 -17.00
C THR A 20 12.52 13.66 -18.51
N TYR A 21 13.34 12.64 -18.89
CA TYR A 21 13.59 12.28 -20.29
C TYR A 21 13.54 10.79 -20.56
N VAL A 22 13.23 9.98 -19.56
CA VAL A 22 13.24 8.53 -19.65
C VAL A 22 12.07 7.90 -18.92
N VAL A 23 11.67 6.73 -19.38
CA VAL A 23 10.80 5.82 -18.60
C VAL A 23 11.65 4.66 -18.11
N ARG A 24 11.76 4.51 -16.81
CA ARG A 24 12.37 3.31 -16.21
C ARG A 24 11.32 2.24 -16.04
N VAL A 25 11.56 1.10 -16.66
CA VAL A 25 10.74 -0.09 -16.53
C VAL A 25 11.47 -1.10 -15.64
N VAL A 26 10.88 -1.46 -14.53
CA VAL A 26 11.48 -2.43 -13.58
C VAL A 26 10.60 -3.68 -13.53
N ARG A 27 11.16 -4.81 -13.92
CA ARG A 27 10.51 -6.13 -13.85
C ARG A 27 11.42 -7.10 -13.11
N GLY A 28 11.05 -7.45 -11.90
CA GLY A 28 11.87 -8.33 -11.06
C GLY A 28 13.22 -7.71 -10.70
N ARG A 29 14.29 -8.20 -11.33
CA ARG A 29 15.67 -7.72 -11.13
C ARG A 29 16.20 -6.91 -12.30
N THR A 30 15.47 -6.87 -13.39
CA THR A 30 15.90 -6.17 -14.61
C THR A 30 15.26 -4.80 -14.63
N THR A 31 16.07 -3.80 -14.94
CA THR A 31 15.66 -2.42 -15.17
C THR A 31 16.01 -2.06 -16.60
N TRP A 32 15.04 -1.55 -17.32
CA TRP A 32 15.22 -0.95 -18.63
C TRP A 32 15.06 0.55 -18.49
N THR A 33 16.01 1.30 -19.01
CA THR A 33 15.93 2.76 -19.14
C THR A 33 15.56 3.06 -20.58
N VAL A 34 14.31 3.43 -20.80
CA VAL A 34 13.74 3.70 -22.12
C VAL A 34 13.70 5.21 -22.32
N PRO A 35 14.48 5.77 -23.26
CA PRO A 35 14.38 7.18 -23.61
C PRO A 35 13.00 7.51 -24.13
N LEU A 36 12.47 8.69 -23.82
CA LEU A 36 11.16 9.12 -24.35
C LEU A 36 11.17 9.16 -25.90
N ALA A 37 12.30 9.49 -26.50
CA ALA A 37 12.45 9.51 -27.97
C ALA A 37 12.36 8.12 -28.62
N ALA A 38 12.50 7.04 -27.86
CA ALA A 38 12.39 5.65 -28.33
C ALA A 38 10.99 5.08 -28.12
N ILE A 39 10.06 5.86 -27.60
CA ILE A 39 8.68 5.42 -27.38
C ILE A 39 7.84 5.80 -28.59
N ASP A 40 7.33 4.79 -29.30
CA ASP A 40 6.48 4.98 -30.47
C ASP A 40 5.03 5.22 -30.08
N ARG A 41 4.54 4.40 -29.12
CA ARG A 41 3.13 4.40 -28.78
C ARG A 41 2.92 4.10 -27.30
N VAL A 42 1.94 4.78 -26.73
CA VAL A 42 1.47 4.49 -25.38
C VAL A 42 -0.06 4.39 -25.38
N GLU A 43 -0.57 3.29 -24.87
CA GLU A 43 -2.00 3.04 -24.78
C GLU A 43 -2.41 2.55 -23.40
N TYR A 44 -3.64 2.88 -23.03
CA TYR A 44 -4.31 2.32 -21.88
C TYR A 44 -5.65 1.75 -22.30
N ALA A 45 -5.84 0.46 -22.14
CA ALA A 45 -7.09 -0.24 -22.42
C ALA A 45 -7.27 -1.43 -21.46
N GLY A 46 -8.47 -1.61 -20.92
CA GLY A 46 -8.85 -2.78 -20.15
C GLY A 46 -7.97 -3.06 -18.91
N GLY A 47 -7.48 -2.01 -18.23
CA GLY A 47 -6.59 -2.17 -17.07
C GLY A 47 -5.14 -2.49 -17.45
N ARG A 48 -4.76 -2.36 -18.73
CA ARG A 48 -3.41 -2.60 -19.24
C ARG A 48 -2.84 -1.32 -19.82
N VAL A 49 -1.63 -0.96 -19.44
CA VAL A 49 -0.83 0.08 -20.07
C VAL A 49 0.19 -0.61 -20.97
N LEU A 50 0.12 -0.33 -22.26
CA LEU A 50 1.04 -0.80 -23.29
C LEU A 50 2.01 0.33 -23.63
N LEU A 51 3.31 0.03 -23.62
CA LEU A 51 4.38 0.93 -24.03
C LEU A 51 5.13 0.25 -25.18
N GLU A 52 4.96 0.72 -26.40
CA GLU A 52 5.69 0.26 -27.58
C GLU A 52 6.96 1.09 -27.75
N VAL A 53 8.07 0.42 -28.03
CA VAL A 53 9.40 1.03 -28.07
C VAL A 53 10.07 0.66 -29.38
N SER A 54 10.61 1.68 -30.08
CA SER A 54 11.40 1.49 -31.29
C SER A 54 12.72 0.77 -30.98
N GLY A 55 13.06 -0.23 -31.81
CA GLY A 55 14.38 -0.88 -31.81
C GLY A 55 14.41 -2.24 -31.10
N ASP A 56 15.52 -2.97 -31.29
CA ASP A 56 15.77 -4.35 -30.83
C ASP A 56 15.94 -4.53 -29.31
N ALA A 57 15.63 -3.52 -28.52
CA ALA A 57 15.95 -3.50 -27.08
C ALA A 57 15.13 -4.48 -26.23
N THR A 58 14.03 -4.97 -26.75
CA THR A 58 13.21 -6.02 -26.11
C THR A 58 12.82 -7.04 -27.18
N GLN A 59 12.91 -8.35 -26.86
CA GLN A 59 12.46 -9.42 -27.77
C GLN A 59 11.02 -9.24 -28.26
N ASP A 60 10.19 -8.46 -27.54
CA ASP A 60 8.77 -8.26 -27.83
C ASP A 60 8.46 -6.83 -28.31
N GLY A 61 9.43 -5.90 -28.39
CA GLY A 61 9.21 -4.50 -28.80
C GLY A 61 8.27 -3.68 -27.90
N ALA A 62 7.70 -4.30 -26.85
CA ALA A 62 6.69 -3.65 -26.00
C ALA A 62 6.77 -4.07 -24.53
N PHE A 63 6.38 -3.14 -23.64
CA PHE A 63 6.19 -3.41 -22.22
C PHE A 63 4.71 -3.29 -21.85
N THR A 64 4.16 -4.34 -21.22
CA THR A 64 2.79 -4.36 -20.75
C THR A 64 2.74 -4.34 -19.23
N LEU A 65 2.04 -3.35 -18.66
CA LEU A 65 1.78 -3.23 -17.22
C LEU A 65 0.29 -3.41 -16.95
N ILE A 66 -0.07 -4.37 -16.10
CA ILE A 66 -1.46 -4.62 -15.69
C ILE A 66 -1.67 -3.97 -14.32
N THR A 67 -2.65 -3.08 -14.22
CA THR A 67 -3.01 -2.39 -12.98
C THR A 67 -4.52 -2.39 -12.75
N ARG A 68 -4.91 -2.38 -11.47
CA ARG A 68 -6.31 -2.22 -11.05
C ARG A 68 -6.66 -0.75 -10.74
N ASN A 69 -5.67 0.13 -10.77
CA ASN A 69 -5.84 1.56 -10.51
C ASN A 69 -5.94 2.31 -11.83
N ALA A 70 -7.17 2.42 -12.35
CA ALA A 70 -7.45 3.11 -13.60
C ALA A 70 -7.02 4.59 -13.55
N THR A 71 -7.33 5.28 -12.44
CA THR A 71 -6.99 6.69 -12.26
C THR A 71 -5.48 6.95 -12.39
N ALA A 72 -4.65 6.10 -11.76
CA ALA A 72 -3.20 6.23 -11.87
C ALA A 72 -2.70 5.87 -13.27
N ALA A 73 -3.32 4.89 -13.95
CA ALA A 73 -2.96 4.51 -15.31
C ALA A 73 -3.27 5.64 -16.30
N ASP A 74 -4.47 6.21 -16.24
CA ASP A 74 -4.88 7.34 -17.10
C ASP A 74 -3.96 8.54 -16.87
N ALA A 75 -3.73 8.90 -15.61
CA ALA A 75 -2.84 10.00 -15.26
C ALA A 75 -1.41 9.78 -15.78
N PHE A 76 -0.88 8.56 -15.67
CA PHE A 76 0.45 8.21 -16.18
C PHE A 76 0.52 8.33 -17.70
N VAL A 77 -0.47 7.79 -18.41
CA VAL A 77 -0.52 7.85 -19.89
C VAL A 77 -0.67 9.28 -20.37
N GLN A 78 -1.50 10.10 -19.72
CA GLN A 78 -1.63 11.53 -20.06
C GLN A 78 -0.33 12.30 -19.83
N GLN A 79 0.34 12.07 -18.66
CA GLN A 79 1.63 12.70 -18.38
C GLN A 79 2.70 12.26 -19.37
N LEU A 80 2.73 10.98 -19.72
CA LEU A 80 3.67 10.46 -20.71
C LEU A 80 3.41 11.04 -22.10
N ARG A 81 2.16 11.11 -22.56
CA ARG A 81 1.81 11.78 -23.82
C ARG A 81 2.22 13.26 -23.82
N THR A 82 1.98 13.96 -22.71
CA THR A 82 2.41 15.34 -22.54
C THR A 82 3.94 15.47 -22.58
N ALA A 83 4.65 14.50 -22.01
CA ALA A 83 6.11 14.45 -22.05
C ALA A 83 6.64 14.23 -23.49
N LEU A 84 6.00 13.31 -24.23
CA LEU A 84 6.35 13.03 -25.64
C LEU A 84 6.13 14.26 -26.55
N THR A 85 5.03 15.02 -26.36
CA THR A 85 4.78 16.25 -27.15
C THR A 85 5.73 17.40 -26.81
N ARG A 86 6.41 17.36 -25.67
CA ARG A 86 7.35 18.39 -25.21
C ARG A 86 8.82 18.02 -25.45
N LEU A 87 9.09 16.91 -26.14
CA LEU A 87 10.48 16.56 -26.46
C LEU A 87 11.15 17.69 -27.23
N PRO A 88 12.30 18.21 -26.77
CA PRO A 88 13.12 19.08 -27.58
C PRO A 88 13.61 18.29 -28.81
N VAL A 89 13.87 19.04 -29.87
CA VAL A 89 14.39 18.61 -31.19
C VAL A 89 15.23 17.33 -31.12
N PRO A 90 15.08 16.37 -32.07
CA PRO A 90 15.82 15.11 -32.12
C PRO A 90 17.32 15.33 -31.96
N GLY A 91 17.93 14.68 -30.98
CA GLY A 91 19.40 14.74 -30.74
C GLY A 91 19.86 15.07 -29.33
N GLN A 92 18.97 15.52 -28.43
CA GLN A 92 19.32 15.76 -27.03
C GLN A 92 18.74 14.67 -26.11
N GLY A 93 19.48 13.63 -25.86
CA GLY A 93 19.15 12.58 -24.90
C GLY A 93 19.69 11.21 -25.30
N PRO A 94 19.66 10.23 -24.39
CA PRO A 94 20.03 8.86 -24.74
C PRO A 94 19.07 8.34 -25.82
N THR A 95 19.62 7.81 -26.91
CA THR A 95 18.85 7.27 -28.03
C THR A 95 18.65 5.76 -27.94
N HIS A 96 19.32 5.11 -27.01
CA HIS A 96 19.29 3.66 -26.86
C HIS A 96 18.66 3.22 -25.54
N VAL A 97 17.88 2.13 -25.59
CA VAL A 97 17.36 1.48 -24.39
C VAL A 97 18.51 0.76 -23.67
N VAL A 98 18.74 1.14 -22.42
CA VAL A 98 19.76 0.51 -21.58
C VAL A 98 19.09 -0.53 -20.68
N ARG A 99 19.58 -1.76 -20.74
CA ARG A 99 19.14 -2.86 -19.87
C ARG A 99 20.17 -3.12 -18.78
N GLU A 100 19.79 -2.94 -17.53
CA GLU A 100 20.61 -3.26 -16.36
C GLU A 100 19.97 -4.45 -15.61
N THR A 101 20.77 -5.45 -15.31
CA THR A 101 20.33 -6.58 -14.47
C THR A 101 21.07 -6.52 -13.15
N ALA A 102 20.35 -6.35 -12.05
CA ALA A 102 20.94 -6.32 -10.72
C ALA A 102 21.61 -7.67 -10.40
N GLY A 103 22.89 -7.65 -10.03
CA GLY A 103 23.67 -8.82 -9.65
C GLY A 103 22.98 -9.67 -8.57
N ARG A 104 23.40 -10.91 -8.47
CA ARG A 104 22.84 -11.92 -7.55
C ARG A 104 23.09 -11.47 -6.09
N ARG A 105 22.09 -10.87 -5.45
CA ARG A 105 22.14 -10.68 -4.00
C ARG A 105 22.03 -12.04 -3.33
N LEU A 106 22.89 -12.28 -2.31
CA LEU A 106 22.83 -13.45 -1.45
C LEU A 106 21.38 -13.78 -1.08
N PRO A 107 21.01 -15.06 -1.03
CA PRO A 107 19.67 -15.48 -0.64
C PRO A 107 19.34 -14.89 0.73
N ARG A 108 18.39 -13.99 0.77
CA ARG A 108 17.82 -13.55 2.04
C ARG A 108 17.13 -14.75 2.65
N LEU A 109 17.39 -14.99 3.93
CA LEU A 109 16.65 -15.94 4.75
C LEU A 109 15.15 -15.89 4.37
N PRO A 110 14.51 -17.05 4.21
CA PRO A 110 13.13 -17.12 3.80
C PRO A 110 12.29 -16.26 4.73
N ARG A 111 11.81 -15.13 4.21
CA ARG A 111 10.86 -14.32 4.96
C ARG A 111 9.61 -15.16 5.07
N LEU A 112 9.24 -15.51 6.30
CA LEU A 112 7.95 -16.09 6.61
C LEU A 112 6.89 -15.37 5.75
N SER A 113 6.13 -16.13 4.99
CA SER A 113 5.05 -15.59 4.17
C SER A 113 4.09 -14.79 5.06
N ALA A 114 3.39 -13.83 4.50
CA ALA A 114 2.38 -13.08 5.27
C ALA A 114 1.39 -14.05 5.94
N GLY A 115 1.02 -15.14 5.24
CA GLY A 115 0.18 -16.21 5.80
C GLY A 115 0.80 -16.94 6.98
N ALA A 116 2.10 -17.26 6.95
CA ALA A 116 2.77 -17.92 8.07
C ALA A 116 2.86 -17.02 9.32
N LYS A 117 3.00 -15.69 9.14
CA LYS A 117 2.96 -14.73 10.25
C LYS A 117 1.56 -14.56 10.83
N ILE A 118 0.55 -14.58 9.98
CA ILE A 118 -0.86 -14.56 10.37
C ILE A 118 -1.20 -15.86 11.12
N ALA A 119 -0.80 -17.02 10.61
CA ALA A 119 -1.00 -18.30 11.28
C ALA A 119 -0.33 -18.37 12.66
N LEU A 120 0.88 -17.82 12.80
CA LEU A 120 1.60 -17.77 14.08
C LEU A 120 0.88 -16.92 15.15
N GLY A 121 0.09 -15.91 14.73
CA GLY A 121 -0.76 -15.15 15.65
C GLY A 121 -2.14 -15.78 15.90
N ILE A 122 -2.70 -16.42 14.89
CA ILE A 122 -4.04 -17.02 14.94
C ILE A 122 -4.07 -18.29 15.80
N VAL A 123 -3.09 -19.18 15.66
CA VAL A 123 -3.08 -20.47 16.36
C VAL A 123 -3.12 -20.32 17.90
N PRO A 124 -2.26 -19.46 18.53
CA PRO A 124 -2.36 -19.24 19.98
C PRO A 124 -3.70 -18.62 20.39
N TYR A 125 -4.26 -17.72 19.58
CA TYR A 125 -5.54 -17.09 19.87
C TYR A 125 -6.71 -18.09 19.80
N LEU A 126 -6.73 -18.95 18.79
CA LEU A 126 -7.75 -20.02 18.70
C LEU A 126 -7.60 -21.02 19.83
N ALA A 127 -6.38 -21.42 20.19
CA ALA A 127 -6.11 -22.29 21.34
C ALA A 127 -6.61 -21.66 22.64
N PHE A 128 -6.29 -20.38 22.87
CA PHE A 128 -6.77 -19.61 24.02
C PHE A 128 -8.32 -19.51 24.02
N SER A 129 -8.93 -19.26 22.86
CA SER A 129 -10.39 -19.15 22.72
C SER A 129 -11.09 -20.49 23.03
N VAL A 130 -10.53 -21.61 22.56
CA VAL A 130 -11.07 -22.96 22.87
C VAL A 130 -10.96 -23.25 24.37
N VAL A 131 -9.85 -22.93 25.00
CA VAL A 131 -9.68 -23.10 26.45
C VAL A 131 -10.69 -22.24 27.22
N ALA A 132 -10.83 -20.96 26.82
CA ALA A 132 -11.74 -20.02 27.46
C ALA A 132 -13.23 -20.44 27.31
N VAL A 133 -13.61 -21.01 26.14
CA VAL A 133 -14.98 -21.53 25.94
C VAL A 133 -15.21 -22.79 26.78
N ASN A 134 -14.25 -23.70 26.86
CA ASN A 134 -14.41 -24.93 27.66
C ASN A 134 -14.45 -24.61 29.17
N THR A 135 -13.61 -23.72 29.67
CA THR A 135 -13.64 -23.28 31.07
C THR A 135 -14.94 -22.48 31.40
N GLY A 136 -15.45 -21.68 30.45
CA GLY A 136 -16.69 -20.93 30.59
C GLY A 136 -17.95 -21.82 30.55
N ALA A 137 -17.90 -22.94 29.83
CA ALA A 137 -19.03 -23.91 29.80
C ALA A 137 -19.22 -24.62 31.13
N GLU A 138 -18.16 -24.84 31.92
CA GLU A 138 -18.21 -25.40 33.25
C GLU A 138 -18.68 -24.40 34.31
N ALA A 139 -18.50 -23.09 34.05
CA ALA A 139 -18.74 -22.03 35.03
C ALA A 139 -20.16 -21.42 34.99
N GLY A 140 -20.99 -21.78 34.03
CA GLY A 140 -22.40 -21.35 33.93
C GLY A 140 -22.62 -20.01 33.18
N ILE A 141 -23.90 -19.62 33.05
CA ILE A 141 -24.36 -18.49 32.23
C ILE A 141 -23.74 -17.15 32.62
N GLY A 142 -23.43 -16.93 33.91
CA GLY A 142 -22.83 -15.68 34.41
C GLY A 142 -21.49 -15.36 33.80
N ASP A 143 -20.62 -16.36 33.64
CA ASP A 143 -19.29 -16.20 33.07
C ASP A 143 -19.33 -15.99 31.55
N LEU A 144 -20.32 -16.57 30.86
CA LEU A 144 -20.58 -16.31 29.46
C LEU A 144 -20.95 -14.84 29.21
N VAL A 145 -21.80 -14.26 30.06
CA VAL A 145 -22.16 -12.83 29.99
C VAL A 145 -20.96 -11.97 30.28
N GLY A 146 -20.15 -12.31 31.29
CA GLY A 146 -18.89 -11.62 31.61
C GLY A 146 -17.89 -11.64 30.43
N PHE A 147 -17.76 -12.80 29.78
CA PHE A 147 -16.92 -12.96 28.59
C PHE A 147 -17.39 -12.07 27.41
N ILE A 148 -18.68 -12.06 27.11
CA ILE A 148 -19.29 -11.22 26.04
C ILE A 148 -19.05 -9.75 26.36
N MET A 149 -19.26 -9.32 27.62
CA MET A 149 -19.07 -7.93 28.05
C MET A 149 -17.60 -7.48 27.99
N ALA A 150 -16.66 -8.36 28.29
CA ALA A 150 -15.24 -8.03 28.26
C ALA A 150 -14.66 -7.95 26.84
N TYR A 151 -15.01 -8.90 25.99
CA TYR A 151 -14.40 -9.06 24.65
C TYR A 151 -15.16 -8.36 23.51
N GLY A 152 -16.47 -8.18 23.63
CA GLY A 152 -17.29 -7.52 22.61
C GLY A 152 -16.85 -6.09 22.33
N PRO A 153 -16.79 -5.19 23.31
CA PRO A 153 -16.35 -3.80 23.10
C PRO A 153 -14.92 -3.70 22.60
N ALA A 154 -13.99 -4.54 23.11
CA ALA A 154 -12.60 -4.58 22.64
C ALA A 154 -12.51 -4.99 21.16
N GLY A 155 -13.28 -5.99 20.73
CA GLY A 155 -13.37 -6.42 19.34
C GLY A 155 -13.88 -5.31 18.41
N TRP A 156 -14.93 -4.60 18.81
CA TRP A 156 -15.47 -3.47 18.08
C TRP A 156 -14.47 -2.31 17.96
N LEU A 157 -13.75 -1.99 19.03
CA LEU A 157 -12.69 -0.97 19.00
C LEU A 157 -11.55 -1.37 18.06
N MET A 158 -11.11 -2.62 18.10
CA MET A 158 -10.08 -3.13 17.19
C MET A 158 -10.53 -3.07 15.72
N LEU A 159 -11.78 -3.44 15.43
CA LEU A 159 -12.38 -3.29 14.10
C LEU A 159 -12.42 -1.85 13.65
N TYR A 160 -12.91 -0.96 14.50
CA TYR A 160 -13.04 0.45 14.20
C TYR A 160 -11.68 1.09 13.89
N PHE A 161 -10.70 0.91 14.77
CA PHE A 161 -9.35 1.46 14.55
C PHE A 161 -8.62 0.79 13.38
N GLY A 162 -8.68 -0.52 13.28
CA GLY A 162 -8.07 -1.23 12.14
C GLY A 162 -8.65 -0.79 10.80
N TRP A 163 -9.96 -0.61 10.74
CA TRP A 163 -10.65 -0.18 9.52
C TRP A 163 -10.40 1.29 9.20
N THR A 164 -10.63 2.21 10.15
CA THR A 164 -10.59 3.66 9.89
C THR A 164 -9.20 4.18 9.63
N GLU A 165 -8.21 3.75 10.43
CA GLU A 165 -6.86 4.32 10.35
C GLU A 165 -6.00 3.68 9.27
N VAL A 166 -6.20 2.40 8.97
CA VAL A 166 -5.26 1.67 8.11
C VAL A 166 -5.90 1.11 6.86
N VAL A 167 -7.01 0.37 7.00
CA VAL A 167 -7.59 -0.37 5.87
C VAL A 167 -8.28 0.56 4.89
N ARG A 168 -9.08 1.50 5.37
CA ARG A 168 -9.82 2.46 4.54
C ARG A 168 -8.88 3.27 3.67
N ASP A 169 -7.85 3.87 4.24
CA ASP A 169 -6.91 4.70 3.50
C ASP A 169 -6.06 3.88 2.53
N ALA A 170 -5.65 2.67 2.95
CA ALA A 170 -4.95 1.76 2.06
C ALA A 170 -5.79 1.34 0.85
N LEU A 171 -7.10 1.09 1.04
CA LEU A 171 -8.02 0.74 -0.06
C LEU A 171 -8.25 1.91 -1.00
N ILE A 172 -8.47 3.12 -0.46
CA ILE A 172 -8.65 4.33 -1.26
C ILE A 172 -7.41 4.60 -2.10
N LEU A 173 -6.22 4.63 -1.48
CA LEU A 173 -4.96 4.86 -2.19
C LEU A 173 -4.63 3.74 -3.19
N ARG A 174 -5.05 2.50 -2.93
CA ARG A 174 -4.90 1.40 -3.89
C ARG A 174 -5.79 1.55 -5.11
N ARG A 175 -6.99 2.12 -4.97
CA ARG A 175 -7.97 2.26 -6.07
C ARG A 175 -7.72 3.49 -6.93
N ARG A 176 -7.36 4.62 -6.31
CA ARG A 176 -7.24 5.90 -7.01
C ARG A 176 -5.99 6.71 -6.65
N GLY A 177 -5.14 6.21 -5.77
CA GLY A 177 -3.93 6.91 -5.37
C GLY A 177 -2.92 7.02 -6.50
N ILE A 178 -2.34 8.19 -6.64
CA ILE A 178 -1.29 8.49 -7.61
C ILE A 178 0.04 8.49 -6.89
N THR A 179 1.04 7.79 -7.45
CA THR A 179 2.36 7.70 -6.87
C THR A 179 3.32 8.65 -7.60
N VAL A 180 3.95 9.53 -6.83
CA VAL A 180 4.94 10.50 -7.31
C VAL A 180 6.23 10.37 -6.51
N SER A 181 7.33 10.86 -7.06
CA SER A 181 8.56 11.01 -6.30
C SER A 181 8.43 12.17 -5.32
N GLY A 182 8.82 11.92 -4.08
CA GLY A 182 8.85 12.89 -3.00
C GLY A 182 10.02 12.63 -2.07
N ARG A 183 10.04 13.29 -0.95
CA ARG A 183 11.03 13.08 0.10
C ARG A 183 10.39 13.12 1.48
N ILE A 184 10.96 12.37 2.42
CA ILE A 184 10.68 12.55 3.84
C ILE A 184 11.49 13.75 4.29
N ARG A 185 10.80 14.86 4.61
CA ARG A 185 11.41 16.09 5.09
C ARG A 185 11.80 15.96 6.55
N ASP A 186 10.87 15.45 7.37
CA ASP A 186 11.05 15.28 8.81
C ASP A 186 10.09 14.22 9.38
N TYR A 187 10.12 14.05 10.69
CA TYR A 187 9.21 13.24 11.48
C TYR A 187 8.65 14.08 12.61
N GLU A 188 7.33 14.13 12.73
CA GLU A 188 6.61 14.76 13.81
C GLU A 188 6.30 13.72 14.89
N TRP A 189 6.65 14.03 16.15
CA TRP A 189 6.28 13.19 17.27
C TRP A 189 4.88 13.57 17.75
N ARG A 190 3.98 12.62 17.80
CA ARG A 190 2.63 12.81 18.37
C ARG A 190 2.43 11.86 19.52
N ARG A 191 2.02 12.40 20.67
CA ARG A 191 1.65 11.60 21.82
C ARG A 191 0.36 10.84 21.53
N ALA A 192 0.34 9.54 21.85
CA ALA A 192 -0.84 8.67 21.75
C ALA A 192 -1.42 8.32 23.13
N GLY A 193 -0.76 8.76 24.22
CA GLY A 193 -1.10 8.56 25.64
C GLY A 193 -0.05 9.22 26.52
N GLU A 194 -0.11 9.01 27.83
CA GLU A 194 0.83 9.64 28.79
C GLU A 194 2.28 9.22 28.52
N ASP A 195 2.55 7.93 28.28
CA ASP A 195 3.90 7.39 28.09
C ASP A 195 4.15 6.83 26.70
N SER A 196 3.20 6.98 25.75
CA SER A 196 3.31 6.44 24.41
C SER A 196 3.16 7.52 23.34
N GLY A 197 3.85 7.33 22.23
CA GLY A 197 3.74 8.21 21.10
C GLY A 197 4.25 7.56 19.83
N GLU A 198 3.97 8.18 18.71
CA GLU A 198 4.34 7.69 17.39
C GLU A 198 5.03 8.80 16.58
N TRP A 199 5.99 8.37 15.75
CA TRP A 199 6.66 9.25 14.80
C TRP A 199 5.88 9.27 13.48
N HIS A 200 5.37 10.43 13.09
CA HIS A 200 4.62 10.64 11.86
C HIS A 200 5.54 11.23 10.79
N PRO A 201 5.78 10.54 9.66
CA PRO A 201 6.60 11.09 8.60
C PRO A 201 5.93 12.27 7.93
N VAL A 202 6.70 13.33 7.70
CA VAL A 202 6.31 14.54 6.97
C VAL A 202 6.86 14.40 5.56
N TYR A 203 5.95 14.24 4.59
CA TYR A 203 6.28 14.12 3.18
C TYR A 203 6.26 15.47 2.50
N GLU A 204 7.24 15.72 1.66
CA GLU A 204 7.25 16.83 0.71
C GLU A 204 7.26 16.22 -0.69
N PHE A 205 6.26 16.57 -1.49
CA PHE A 205 6.09 16.05 -2.85
C PHE A 205 5.37 17.08 -3.74
N ARG A 206 5.44 16.87 -5.04
CA ARG A 206 4.72 17.68 -6.02
C ARG A 206 3.57 16.88 -6.62
N THR A 207 2.37 17.47 -6.61
CA THR A 207 1.18 16.88 -7.27
C THR A 207 1.30 16.95 -8.79
N LEU A 208 0.40 16.28 -9.51
CA LEU A 208 0.35 16.35 -10.99
C LEU A 208 0.05 17.76 -11.49
N GLU A 209 -0.73 18.55 -10.73
CA GLU A 209 -1.02 19.95 -11.04
C GLU A 209 0.19 20.87 -10.80
N GLY A 210 1.28 20.32 -10.27
CA GLY A 210 2.52 21.04 -10.01
C GLY A 210 2.57 21.77 -8.66
N GLN A 211 1.57 21.54 -7.78
CA GLN A 211 1.55 22.09 -6.42
C GLN A 211 2.58 21.35 -5.55
N CYS A 212 3.40 22.09 -4.82
CA CYS A 212 4.30 21.52 -3.82
C CYS A 212 3.58 21.43 -2.48
N LEU A 213 3.40 20.22 -1.97
CA LEU A 213 2.70 19.97 -0.72
C LEU A 213 3.65 19.40 0.33
N VAL A 214 3.43 19.81 1.58
CA VAL A 214 4.07 19.26 2.76
C VAL A 214 2.97 18.69 3.65
N VAL A 215 2.96 17.37 3.80
CA VAL A 215 1.85 16.68 4.48
C VAL A 215 2.41 15.67 5.47
N THR A 216 1.88 15.69 6.69
CA THR A 216 2.18 14.70 7.72
C THR A 216 1.25 13.51 7.56
N GLN A 217 1.81 12.29 7.46
CA GLN A 217 1.03 11.07 7.39
C GLN A 217 0.24 10.86 8.69
N THR A 218 -1.03 10.46 8.57
CA THR A 218 -1.92 10.24 9.73
C THR A 218 -1.45 9.08 10.60
N ALA A 219 -0.98 8.00 10.00
CA ALA A 219 -0.52 6.83 10.73
C ALA A 219 0.97 6.94 11.07
N GLY A 220 1.30 6.78 12.34
CA GLY A 220 2.67 6.90 12.85
C GLY A 220 3.44 5.58 12.92
N HIS A 221 4.68 5.68 13.36
CA HIS A 221 5.61 4.57 13.55
C HIS A 221 6.23 4.60 14.96
N ALA A 222 6.49 3.44 15.53
CA ALA A 222 7.17 3.35 16.83
C ALA A 222 8.59 3.95 16.81
N HIS A 223 9.25 3.97 15.64
CA HIS A 223 10.62 4.44 15.51
C HIS A 223 10.74 5.49 14.41
N LYS A 224 11.56 6.51 14.67
CA LYS A 224 11.95 7.51 13.68
C LYS A 224 12.72 6.83 12.56
N GLY A 225 12.26 7.01 11.31
CA GLY A 225 12.91 6.49 10.13
C GLY A 225 14.02 7.41 9.61
N THR A 226 14.59 7.04 8.45
CA THR A 226 15.58 7.87 7.75
C THR A 226 14.90 8.90 6.85
N ARG A 227 15.43 10.14 6.85
CA ARG A 227 15.07 11.17 5.88
C ARG A 227 15.59 10.78 4.48
N GLY A 228 14.98 11.27 3.43
CA GLY A 228 15.47 11.05 2.07
C GLY A 228 14.38 10.85 1.02
N PRO A 229 14.78 10.50 -0.21
CA PRO A 229 13.85 10.31 -1.31
C PRO A 229 12.97 9.08 -1.06
N VAL A 230 11.69 9.24 -1.37
CA VAL A 230 10.68 8.20 -1.21
C VAL A 230 9.56 8.37 -2.24
N ASP A 231 9.01 7.25 -2.70
CA ASP A 231 7.79 7.29 -3.49
C ASP A 231 6.59 7.53 -2.57
N VAL A 232 5.83 8.58 -2.83
CA VAL A 232 4.65 8.99 -2.06
C VAL A 232 3.40 8.72 -2.89
N THR A 233 2.45 8.01 -2.33
CA THR A 233 1.13 7.82 -2.94
C THR A 233 0.15 8.77 -2.26
N TYR A 234 -0.53 9.60 -3.03
CA TYR A 234 -1.55 10.52 -2.55
C TYR A 234 -2.89 10.32 -3.25
N ASP A 235 -3.96 10.72 -2.61
CA ASP A 235 -5.31 10.72 -3.18
C ASP A 235 -5.54 12.04 -3.96
N PRO A 236 -5.78 12.03 -5.29
CA PRO A 236 -5.99 13.27 -6.04
C PRO A 236 -7.22 14.07 -5.58
N LEU A 237 -8.25 13.40 -5.01
CA LEU A 237 -9.42 14.10 -4.45
C LEU A 237 -9.20 14.64 -3.04
N SER A 238 -8.15 14.18 -2.34
CA SER A 238 -7.78 14.61 -1.00
C SER A 238 -6.27 14.53 -0.84
N PRO A 239 -5.50 15.51 -1.35
CA PRO A 239 -4.03 15.44 -1.41
C PRO A 239 -3.36 15.38 -0.03
N THR A 240 -4.09 15.65 1.04
CA THR A 240 -3.64 15.46 2.43
C THR A 240 -3.61 13.98 2.84
N ARG A 241 -4.31 13.11 2.13
CA ARG A 241 -4.27 11.67 2.35
C ARG A 241 -3.10 11.08 1.61
N VAL A 242 -2.01 10.84 2.34
CA VAL A 242 -0.72 10.39 1.79
C VAL A 242 -0.24 9.12 2.46
N ARG A 243 0.57 8.35 1.73
CA ARG A 243 1.25 7.18 2.24
C ARG A 243 2.57 6.95 1.52
N GLY A 244 3.64 6.70 2.29
CA GLY A 244 4.91 6.25 1.74
C GLY A 244 4.86 4.77 1.33
N LEU A 245 5.42 4.44 0.18
CA LEU A 245 5.38 3.08 -0.39
C LEU A 245 6.15 2.02 0.41
N ARG A 246 7.10 2.43 1.25
CA ARG A 246 7.87 1.51 2.12
C ARG A 246 7.09 1.04 3.33
N ASP A 247 5.90 1.57 3.56
CA ASP A 247 5.13 1.38 4.79
C ASP A 247 4.26 0.12 4.79
N LYS A 248 4.93 -1.03 4.57
CA LYS A 248 4.25 -2.34 4.63
C LYS A 248 3.84 -2.73 6.05
N ARG A 249 4.52 -2.19 7.07
CA ARG A 249 4.25 -2.55 8.47
C ARG A 249 2.88 -2.09 8.94
N LEU A 250 2.45 -0.89 8.56
CA LEU A 250 1.12 -0.38 8.88
C LEU A 250 0.01 -1.23 8.26
N THR A 251 0.21 -1.69 7.00
CA THR A 251 -0.79 -2.57 6.36
C THR A 251 -0.96 -3.87 7.12
N VAL A 252 0.14 -4.46 7.59
CA VAL A 252 0.09 -5.71 8.38
C VAL A 252 -0.59 -5.46 9.72
N ARG A 253 -0.25 -4.38 10.43
CA ARG A 253 -0.89 -4.00 11.70
C ARG A 253 -2.40 -3.83 11.52
N GLY A 254 -2.84 -3.10 10.48
CA GLY A 254 -4.25 -2.89 10.21
C GLY A 254 -5.00 -4.18 9.85
N ILE A 255 -4.39 -5.05 9.05
CA ILE A 255 -4.97 -6.37 8.73
C ILE A 255 -5.10 -7.22 9.99
N VAL A 256 -4.06 -7.25 10.83
CA VAL A 256 -4.07 -8.01 12.08
C VAL A 256 -5.16 -7.47 13.03
N LEU A 257 -5.23 -6.16 13.25
CA LEU A 257 -6.27 -5.56 14.09
C LEU A 257 -7.69 -5.84 13.57
N THR A 258 -7.89 -5.68 12.26
CA THR A 258 -9.19 -5.96 11.64
C THR A 258 -9.55 -7.44 11.78
N PHE A 259 -8.59 -8.34 11.58
CA PHE A 259 -8.80 -9.78 11.72
C PHE A 259 -9.20 -10.16 13.15
N PHE A 260 -8.43 -9.70 14.15
CA PHE A 260 -8.75 -9.97 15.56
C PHE A 260 -10.08 -9.33 15.99
N GLY A 261 -10.38 -8.12 15.47
CA GLY A 261 -11.67 -7.48 15.69
C GLY A 261 -12.83 -8.29 15.14
N VAL A 262 -12.74 -8.77 13.89
CA VAL A 262 -13.78 -9.66 13.29
C VAL A 262 -13.93 -10.94 14.11
N LEU A 263 -12.81 -11.56 14.48
CA LEU A 263 -12.83 -12.81 15.25
C LEU A 263 -13.47 -12.61 16.63
N SER A 264 -13.13 -11.52 17.34
CA SER A 264 -13.77 -11.18 18.62
C SER A 264 -15.28 -10.97 18.49
N VAL A 265 -15.73 -10.28 17.44
CA VAL A 265 -17.16 -10.07 17.19
C VAL A 265 -17.87 -11.38 16.86
N LEU A 266 -17.26 -12.25 16.06
CA LEU A 266 -17.82 -13.58 15.76
C LEU A 266 -17.94 -14.44 17.02
N LEU A 267 -16.91 -14.45 17.88
CA LEU A 267 -16.92 -15.16 19.16
C LEU A 267 -18.00 -14.63 20.12
N MET A 268 -18.39 -13.37 19.99
CA MET A 268 -19.51 -12.81 20.75
C MET A 268 -20.88 -13.23 20.16
N ILE A 269 -21.00 -13.23 18.83
CA ILE A 269 -22.29 -13.51 18.17
C ILE A 269 -22.71 -14.98 18.33
N ILE A 270 -21.79 -15.93 18.25
CA ILE A 270 -22.09 -17.36 18.32
C ILE A 270 -22.69 -17.74 19.67
N PRO A 271 -22.10 -17.42 20.84
CA PRO A 271 -22.72 -17.71 22.13
C PRO A 271 -24.04 -16.98 22.35
N LEU A 272 -24.15 -15.74 21.89
CA LEU A 272 -25.37 -14.95 21.98
C LEU A 272 -26.53 -15.63 21.20
N TRP A 273 -26.23 -16.10 19.99
CA TRP A 273 -27.20 -16.83 19.15
C TRP A 273 -27.61 -18.14 19.80
N LEU A 274 -26.68 -18.93 20.35
CA LEU A 274 -26.97 -20.17 21.08
C LEU A 274 -27.82 -19.91 22.31
N PHE A 275 -27.53 -18.84 23.06
CA PHE A 275 -28.33 -18.44 24.22
C PHE A 275 -29.79 -18.08 23.84
N ILE A 276 -29.96 -17.25 22.78
CA ILE A 276 -31.28 -16.87 22.28
C ILE A 276 -32.06 -18.10 21.78
N SER A 277 -31.37 -18.99 21.03
CA SER A 277 -32.02 -20.21 20.53
C SER A 277 -32.46 -21.16 21.65
N ALA A 278 -31.66 -21.25 22.72
CA ALA A 278 -32.04 -22.03 23.90
C ALA A 278 -33.24 -21.42 24.66
N LEU A 279 -33.30 -20.09 24.76
CA LEU A 279 -34.43 -19.36 25.36
C LEU A 279 -35.72 -19.51 24.56
N LEU A 280 -35.65 -19.59 23.23
CA LEU A 280 -36.82 -19.78 22.36
C LEU A 280 -37.31 -21.23 22.30
N ALA A 281 -36.48 -22.19 22.69
CA ALA A 281 -36.80 -23.62 22.75
C ALA A 281 -37.38 -24.07 24.10
N ALA A 282 -37.24 -23.24 25.15
CA ALA A 282 -37.83 -23.44 26.49
C ALA A 282 -39.22 -22.84 26.59
#